data_e799e99b34fcfe857f47728efbca6570
#
_entry.id   e799e99b34fcfe857f47728efbca6570
#
_cell.length_a   1.000
_cell.length_b   1.000
_cell.length_c   1.000
_cell.angle_alpha   90.00
_cell.angle_beta   90.00
_cell.angle_gamma   90.00
#
_symmetry.space_group_name_H-M   'P 1'
#
loop_
_entity.id
_entity.type
_entity.pdbx_description
1 polymer ?
#
loop_
_entity_poly.entity_id
_entity_poly.type
_entity_poly.pdbx_seq_one_letter_code
_entity_poly.pdbx_strand_id
1 'polypeptide(L)'
;MLAAHLEHHLRSWQGPHPLKPLGLATGRTMEPLYRTLVERLLSWSSDELEALRARWCSFNLDEYLGLSAEDPRGYRAYMTHHLAAPLGLPPSAVHLPDSTAADGQAAARHYGEQLSRCGGIGLQLLGLGSNGHVGFNEPPCPPDQHCHEVVLTPATRHQNAVLFDGCLEAVPQRAITLGLQEILEAAEIHLVVTGAAKAGILKRLLALTEPDPSLPASWLLNHPNVWLWCDAAALA
;
A
#
# COMPACT_ATOMS: atom_id res chain seq x y z
N MET A 1 11.53 11.80 -7.92
CA MET A 1 11.12 11.18 -9.21
C MET A 1 9.74 10.51 -9.09
N LEU A 2 9.51 9.55 -8.19
CA LEU A 2 8.20 8.87 -8.07
C LEU A 2 7.05 9.84 -7.75
N ALA A 3 7.21 10.80 -6.82
CA ALA A 3 6.17 11.79 -6.54
C ALA A 3 5.77 12.62 -7.77
N ALA A 4 6.73 12.91 -8.67
CA ALA A 4 6.43 13.59 -9.92
C ALA A 4 5.68 12.68 -10.92
N HIS A 5 5.97 11.38 -10.91
CA HIS A 5 5.23 10.40 -11.71
C HIS A 5 3.78 10.29 -11.21
N LEU A 6 3.58 10.18 -9.89
CA LEU A 6 2.24 10.18 -9.28
C LEU A 6 1.46 11.47 -9.59
N GLU A 7 2.11 12.63 -9.48
CA GLU A 7 1.48 13.89 -9.83
C GLU A 7 1.06 13.91 -11.30
N HIS A 8 1.92 13.45 -12.20
CA HIS A 8 1.59 13.36 -13.63
C HIS A 8 0.40 12.41 -13.87
N HIS A 9 0.40 11.26 -13.22
CA HIS A 9 -0.73 10.31 -13.26
C HIS A 9 -2.02 10.98 -12.78
N LEU A 10 -1.98 11.70 -11.65
CA LEU A 10 -3.14 12.42 -11.12
C LEU A 10 -3.61 13.56 -12.04
N ARG A 11 -2.71 14.25 -12.73
CA ARG A 11 -3.07 15.27 -13.74
C ARG A 11 -3.78 14.64 -14.95
N SER A 12 -3.40 13.44 -15.38
CA SER A 12 -4.04 12.74 -16.49
C SER A 12 -5.48 12.30 -16.18
N TRP A 13 -5.87 12.34 -14.91
CA TRP A 13 -7.23 12.05 -14.43
C TRP A 13 -8.31 13.04 -14.91
N GLN A 14 -7.97 14.02 -15.68
CA GLN A 14 -8.93 15.00 -16.23
C GLN A 14 -9.70 14.48 -17.46
N GLY A 15 -9.48 13.22 -17.84
CA GLY A 15 -10.17 12.58 -18.99
C GLY A 15 -11.61 12.14 -18.68
N PRO A 16 -12.38 11.78 -19.73
CA PRO A 16 -13.79 11.39 -19.61
C PRO A 16 -14.02 10.00 -19.00
N HIS A 17 -12.98 9.20 -18.82
CA HIS A 17 -13.10 7.86 -18.26
C HIS A 17 -13.08 7.86 -16.74
N PRO A 18 -13.86 6.99 -16.06
CA PRO A 18 -13.78 6.85 -14.62
C PRO A 18 -12.35 6.43 -14.22
N LEU A 19 -11.83 7.12 -13.23
CA LEU A 19 -10.50 6.84 -12.70
C LEU A 19 -10.53 5.56 -11.89
N LYS A 20 -9.56 4.71 -12.15
CA LYS A 20 -9.32 3.60 -11.25
C LYS A 20 -8.65 4.13 -9.97
N PRO A 21 -9.02 3.59 -8.80
CA PRO A 21 -8.41 3.96 -7.53
C PRO A 21 -6.88 3.85 -7.50
N LEU A 22 -6.25 4.68 -6.65
CA LEU A 22 -4.87 4.45 -6.23
C LEU A 22 -4.82 3.36 -5.17
N GLY A 23 -3.90 2.40 -5.33
CA GLY A 23 -3.50 1.48 -4.28
C GLY A 23 -2.35 2.07 -3.47
N LEU A 24 -2.55 2.30 -2.17
CA LEU A 24 -1.58 2.99 -1.33
C LEU A 24 -0.99 2.06 -0.27
N ALA A 25 0.28 2.26 0.03
CA ALA A 25 1.01 1.56 1.08
C ALA A 25 1.36 2.50 2.22
N THR A 26 1.60 1.96 3.41
CA THR A 26 2.06 2.71 4.58
C THR A 26 3.53 2.40 4.92
N GLY A 27 4.03 3.03 5.95
CA GLY A 27 5.35 2.79 6.51
C GLY A 27 6.40 3.85 6.15
N ARG A 28 7.53 3.78 6.84
CA ARG A 28 8.61 4.80 6.78
C ARG A 28 9.14 5.05 5.36
N THR A 29 9.14 4.05 4.50
CA THR A 29 9.55 4.18 3.10
C THR A 29 8.63 5.14 2.32
N MET A 30 7.35 5.21 2.68
CA MET A 30 6.34 6.03 2.00
C MET A 30 6.26 7.47 2.53
N GLU A 31 6.71 7.74 3.75
CA GLU A 31 6.62 9.09 4.35
C GLU A 31 7.28 10.19 3.49
N PRO A 32 8.52 10.04 3.01
CA PRO A 32 9.14 11.05 2.14
C PRO A 32 8.39 11.20 0.81
N LEU A 33 7.82 10.11 0.29
CA LEU A 33 7.03 10.12 -0.94
C LEU A 33 5.76 10.95 -0.76
N TYR A 34 4.97 10.65 0.29
CA TYR A 34 3.72 11.38 0.55
C TYR A 34 3.96 12.86 0.86
N ARG A 35 4.98 13.17 1.67
CA ARG A 35 5.36 14.57 1.91
C ARG A 35 5.64 15.31 0.61
N THR A 36 6.49 14.76 -0.25
CA THR A 36 6.82 15.40 -1.53
C THR A 36 5.60 15.46 -2.47
N LEU A 37 4.75 14.44 -2.48
CA LEU A 37 3.53 14.43 -3.28
C LEU A 37 2.56 15.52 -2.82
N VAL A 38 2.34 15.64 -1.51
CA VAL A 38 1.49 16.68 -0.91
C VAL A 38 2.01 18.07 -1.27
N GLU A 39 3.31 18.34 -1.10
CA GLU A 39 3.92 19.63 -1.46
C GLU A 39 3.67 19.97 -2.95
N ARG A 40 3.82 18.99 -3.84
CA ARG A 40 3.59 19.17 -5.28
C ARG A 40 2.12 19.44 -5.60
N LEU A 41 1.20 18.68 -5.00
CA LEU A 41 -0.23 18.85 -5.24
C LEU A 41 -0.76 20.18 -4.67
N LEU A 42 -0.26 20.63 -3.52
CA LEU A 42 -0.61 21.92 -2.94
C LEU A 42 -0.09 23.11 -3.75
N SER A 43 0.84 22.89 -4.70
CA SER A 43 1.27 23.93 -5.65
C SER A 43 0.33 24.09 -6.86
N TRP A 44 -0.67 23.25 -7.00
CA TRP A 44 -1.69 23.36 -8.05
C TRP A 44 -2.61 24.55 -7.79
N SER A 45 -3.30 25.03 -8.83
CA SER A 45 -4.35 26.05 -8.65
C SER A 45 -5.47 25.51 -7.74
N SER A 46 -6.20 26.42 -7.11
CA SER A 46 -7.33 26.06 -6.23
C SER A 46 -8.36 25.19 -6.96
N ASP A 47 -8.67 25.51 -8.21
CA ASP A 47 -9.65 24.79 -9.02
C ASP A 47 -9.16 23.35 -9.35
N GLU A 48 -7.88 23.20 -9.71
CA GLU A 48 -7.27 21.88 -9.97
C GLU A 48 -7.27 21.01 -8.71
N LEU A 49 -6.93 21.61 -7.56
CA LEU A 49 -6.89 20.90 -6.29
C LEU A 49 -8.31 20.51 -5.83
N GLU A 50 -9.30 21.36 -6.01
CA GLU A 50 -10.70 21.04 -5.72
C GLU A 50 -11.23 19.92 -6.62
N ALA A 51 -10.93 19.97 -7.91
CA ALA A 51 -11.26 18.91 -8.86
C ALA A 51 -10.59 17.58 -8.49
N LEU A 52 -9.33 17.60 -8.03
CA LEU A 52 -8.63 16.43 -7.52
C LEU A 52 -9.32 15.85 -6.29
N ARG A 53 -9.65 16.69 -5.30
CA ARG A 53 -10.35 16.27 -4.06
C ARG A 53 -11.68 15.61 -4.36
N ALA A 54 -12.45 16.17 -5.27
CA ALA A 54 -13.77 15.65 -5.67
C ALA A 54 -13.69 14.28 -6.37
N ARG A 55 -12.54 13.94 -6.95
CA ARG A 55 -12.33 12.70 -7.70
C ARG A 55 -11.45 11.69 -6.98
N TRP A 56 -10.85 12.07 -5.86
CA TRP A 56 -9.94 11.18 -5.15
C TRP A 56 -10.63 9.88 -4.75
N CYS A 57 -9.99 8.78 -5.08
CA CYS A 57 -10.36 7.46 -4.61
C CYS A 57 -9.07 6.65 -4.41
N SER A 58 -8.82 6.21 -3.19
CA SER A 58 -7.67 5.36 -2.89
C SER A 58 -8.03 4.23 -1.96
N PHE A 59 -7.37 3.10 -2.13
CA PHE A 59 -7.48 1.91 -1.29
C PHE A 59 -6.11 1.59 -0.69
N ASN A 60 -6.05 1.46 0.62
CA ASN A 60 -4.84 1.01 1.30
C ASN A 60 -4.66 -0.48 1.14
N LEU A 61 -3.39 -0.93 1.09
CA LEU A 61 -3.06 -2.35 1.02
C LEU A 61 -3.62 -3.13 2.19
N ASP A 62 -3.55 -2.56 3.38
CA ASP A 62 -3.80 -3.28 4.62
C ASP A 62 -4.20 -2.36 5.76
N GLU A 63 -4.67 -2.98 6.86
CA GLU A 63 -4.88 -2.37 8.16
C GLU A 63 -4.81 -3.43 9.25
N TYR A 64 -4.35 -3.08 10.42
CA TYR A 64 -4.41 -3.94 11.61
C TYR A 64 -5.85 -4.23 12.02
N LEU A 65 -6.12 -5.45 12.45
CA LEU A 65 -7.40 -5.85 13.01
C LEU A 65 -7.32 -5.86 14.54
N GLY A 66 -8.31 -5.21 15.18
CA GLY A 66 -8.40 -5.10 16.63
C GLY A 66 -7.93 -3.76 17.21
N LEU A 67 -7.55 -2.80 16.36
CA LEU A 67 -7.35 -1.41 16.78
C LEU A 67 -8.65 -0.62 16.65
N SER A 68 -8.85 0.39 17.52
CA SER A 68 -9.93 1.35 17.28
C SER A 68 -9.66 2.15 16.00
N ALA A 69 -10.72 2.67 15.39
CA ALA A 69 -10.59 3.47 14.15
C ALA A 69 -9.76 4.75 14.35
N GLU A 70 -9.70 5.24 15.59
CA GLU A 70 -8.97 6.46 16.00
C GLU A 70 -7.60 6.16 16.60
N ASP A 71 -7.17 4.88 16.67
CA ASP A 71 -5.86 4.53 17.24
C ASP A 71 -4.75 5.19 16.40
N PRO A 72 -3.88 6.02 17.01
CA PRO A 72 -2.84 6.74 16.28
C PRO A 72 -1.78 5.82 15.65
N ARG A 73 -1.75 4.54 16.02
CA ARG A 73 -0.82 3.53 15.51
C ARG A 73 -1.39 2.76 14.32
N GLY A 74 -2.70 2.93 14.03
CA GLY A 74 -3.37 2.34 12.87
C GLY A 74 -2.99 3.05 11.56
N TYR A 75 -3.14 2.34 10.46
CA TYR A 75 -2.83 2.90 9.14
C TYR A 75 -3.82 3.97 8.69
N ARG A 76 -5.04 3.95 9.23
CA ARG A 76 -5.99 5.06 9.05
C ARG A 76 -5.44 6.38 9.59
N ALA A 77 -4.88 6.37 10.80
CA ALA A 77 -4.26 7.56 11.38
C ALA A 77 -3.02 7.99 10.57
N TYR A 78 -2.21 7.02 10.13
CA TYR A 78 -1.07 7.27 9.25
C TYR A 78 -1.49 7.98 7.95
N MET A 79 -2.49 7.45 7.23
CA MET A 79 -2.97 8.04 5.97
C MET A 79 -3.63 9.40 6.18
N THR A 80 -4.34 9.57 7.29
CA THR A 80 -4.92 10.86 7.67
C THR A 80 -3.82 11.90 7.86
N HIS A 81 -2.76 11.56 8.60
CA HIS A 81 -1.67 12.49 8.90
C HIS A 81 -0.82 12.82 7.66
N HIS A 82 -0.42 11.81 6.89
CA HIS A 82 0.54 12.00 5.81
C HIS A 82 -0.08 12.43 4.48
N LEU A 83 -1.38 12.21 4.28
CA LEU A 83 -2.01 12.44 2.98
C LEU A 83 -3.36 13.16 3.08
N ALA A 84 -4.34 12.59 3.82
CA ALA A 84 -5.71 13.06 3.73
C ALA A 84 -5.90 14.45 4.33
N ALA A 85 -5.44 14.69 5.56
CA ALA A 85 -5.60 15.99 6.21
C ALA A 85 -4.81 17.10 5.50
N PRO A 86 -3.52 16.92 5.11
CA PRO A 86 -2.81 17.96 4.36
C PRO A 86 -3.47 18.33 3.02
N LEU A 87 -4.04 17.37 2.32
CA LEU A 87 -4.73 17.61 1.04
C LEU A 87 -6.19 18.02 1.20
N GLY A 88 -6.77 17.94 2.42
CA GLY A 88 -8.19 18.21 2.65
C GLY A 88 -9.11 17.18 1.99
N LEU A 89 -8.69 15.92 1.93
CA LEU A 89 -9.49 14.83 1.35
C LEU A 89 -10.60 14.42 2.32
N PRO A 90 -11.81 14.16 1.82
CA PRO A 90 -12.86 13.62 2.68
C PRO A 90 -12.53 12.19 3.11
N PRO A 91 -12.89 11.77 4.34
CA PRO A 91 -12.62 10.41 4.84
C PRO A 91 -13.17 9.30 3.92
N SER A 92 -14.27 9.56 3.21
CA SER A 92 -14.88 8.62 2.26
C SER A 92 -14.07 8.40 0.98
N ALA A 93 -13.06 9.23 0.71
CA ALA A 93 -12.20 9.11 -0.46
C ALA A 93 -10.96 8.22 -0.23
N VAL A 94 -10.64 7.93 1.04
CA VAL A 94 -9.48 7.12 1.44
C VAL A 94 -9.98 5.87 2.14
N HIS A 95 -10.05 4.78 1.39
CA HIS A 95 -10.57 3.50 1.86
C HIS A 95 -9.49 2.69 2.57
N LEU A 96 -9.82 2.16 3.74
CA LEU A 96 -9.01 1.22 4.50
C LEU A 96 -9.90 0.05 4.97
N PRO A 97 -9.33 -1.13 5.20
CA PRO A 97 -10.06 -2.22 5.86
C PRO A 97 -10.62 -1.78 7.21
N ASP A 98 -11.73 -2.40 7.62
CA ASP A 98 -12.33 -2.14 8.93
C ASP A 98 -11.51 -2.80 10.05
N SER A 99 -10.74 -2.00 10.77
CA SER A 99 -9.89 -2.44 11.89
C SER A 99 -10.69 -2.96 13.09
N THR A 100 -11.99 -2.64 13.18
CA THR A 100 -12.87 -2.95 14.32
C THR A 100 -13.75 -4.17 14.10
N ALA A 101 -13.69 -4.76 12.90
CA ALA A 101 -14.55 -5.87 12.52
C ALA A 101 -14.39 -7.08 13.45
N ALA A 102 -15.51 -7.64 13.90
CA ALA A 102 -15.53 -8.85 14.69
C ALA A 102 -15.16 -10.11 13.86
N ASP A 103 -15.58 -10.13 12.58
CA ASP A 103 -15.24 -11.14 11.58
C ASP A 103 -14.32 -10.49 10.52
N GLY A 104 -13.01 -10.68 10.70
CA GLY A 104 -12.00 -10.12 9.81
C GLY A 104 -12.07 -10.69 8.41
N GLN A 105 -12.45 -11.96 8.25
CA GLN A 105 -12.60 -12.59 6.94
C GLN A 105 -13.80 -12.04 6.17
N ALA A 106 -14.91 -11.74 6.84
CA ALA A 106 -16.06 -11.08 6.21
C ALA A 106 -15.72 -9.64 5.83
N ALA A 107 -15.00 -8.90 6.69
CA ALA A 107 -14.54 -7.55 6.42
C ALA A 107 -13.55 -7.51 5.23
N ALA A 108 -12.65 -8.48 5.14
CA ALA A 108 -11.73 -8.61 4.03
C ALA A 108 -12.46 -8.83 2.69
N ARG A 109 -13.43 -9.76 2.65
CA ARG A 109 -14.26 -9.98 1.46
C ARG A 109 -15.00 -8.70 1.05
N HIS A 110 -15.61 -8.02 2.03
CA HIS A 110 -16.32 -6.76 1.76
C HIS A 110 -15.40 -5.69 1.18
N TYR A 111 -14.17 -5.57 1.72
CA TYR A 111 -13.17 -4.62 1.24
C TYR A 111 -12.73 -4.91 -0.20
N GLY A 112 -12.45 -6.18 -0.53
CA GLY A 112 -12.14 -6.61 -1.89
C GLY A 112 -13.30 -6.36 -2.88
N GLU A 113 -14.55 -6.61 -2.45
CA GLU A 113 -15.74 -6.29 -3.24
C GLU A 113 -15.92 -4.78 -3.48
N GLN A 114 -15.63 -3.94 -2.47
CA GLN A 114 -15.65 -2.49 -2.65
C GLN A 114 -14.65 -2.06 -3.71
N LEU A 115 -13.41 -2.57 -3.64
CA LEU A 115 -12.38 -2.30 -4.65
C LEU A 115 -12.83 -2.73 -6.04
N SER A 116 -13.38 -3.93 -6.17
CA SER A 116 -13.88 -4.47 -7.45
C SER A 116 -14.98 -3.58 -8.05
N ARG A 117 -15.93 -3.10 -7.22
CA ARG A 117 -17.00 -2.16 -7.67
C ARG A 117 -16.44 -0.82 -8.15
N CYS A 118 -15.27 -0.40 -7.64
CA CYS A 118 -14.55 0.78 -8.12
C CYS A 118 -13.71 0.53 -9.37
N GLY A 119 -13.74 -0.68 -9.95
CA GLY A 119 -13.01 -1.04 -11.17
C GLY A 119 -11.57 -1.52 -10.95
N GLY A 120 -11.20 -1.88 -9.72
CA GLY A 120 -9.86 -2.32 -9.35
C GLY A 120 -8.86 -1.17 -9.25
N ILE A 121 -7.59 -1.49 -9.03
CA ILE A 121 -6.52 -0.50 -8.83
C ILE A 121 -5.95 -0.02 -10.17
N GLY A 122 -5.80 1.28 -10.32
CA GLY A 122 -5.09 1.90 -11.45
C GLY A 122 -3.59 1.86 -11.28
N LEU A 123 -3.11 2.41 -10.17
CA LEU A 123 -1.69 2.45 -9.83
C LEU A 123 -1.52 1.97 -8.38
N GLN A 124 -0.72 0.91 -8.19
CA GLN A 124 -0.44 0.33 -6.88
C GLN A 124 0.96 0.70 -6.38
N LEU A 125 1.04 1.32 -5.21
CA LEU A 125 2.29 1.49 -4.47
C LEU A 125 2.55 0.26 -3.57
N LEU A 126 3.76 -0.26 -3.60
CA LEU A 126 4.21 -1.39 -2.77
C LEU A 126 5.52 -1.06 -2.07
N GLY A 127 5.65 -1.48 -0.81
CA GLY A 127 6.94 -1.69 -0.16
C GLY A 127 7.39 -3.14 -0.28
N LEU A 128 8.67 -3.41 0.01
CA LEU A 128 9.22 -4.77 0.06
C LEU A 128 9.50 -5.18 1.51
N GLY A 129 8.86 -6.24 1.97
CA GLY A 129 9.14 -6.82 3.28
C GLY A 129 10.53 -7.47 3.35
N SER A 130 11.05 -7.69 4.56
CA SER A 130 12.37 -8.30 4.76
C SER A 130 12.47 -9.76 4.30
N ASN A 131 11.35 -10.47 4.24
CA ASN A 131 11.22 -11.83 3.72
C ASN A 131 10.60 -11.88 2.31
N GLY A 132 10.41 -10.73 1.65
CA GLY A 132 9.86 -10.62 0.30
C GLY A 132 8.33 -10.51 0.23
N HIS A 133 7.64 -10.30 1.36
CA HIS A 133 6.21 -10.01 1.33
C HIS A 133 5.90 -8.65 0.71
N VAL A 134 4.71 -8.49 0.18
CA VAL A 134 4.09 -7.23 -0.23
C VAL A 134 2.72 -7.11 0.44
N GLY A 135 2.43 -5.94 1.05
CA GLY A 135 1.35 -5.86 2.03
C GLY A 135 1.64 -6.82 3.20
N PHE A 136 0.62 -7.53 3.69
CA PHE A 136 0.82 -8.63 4.64
C PHE A 136 0.71 -10.02 3.98
N ASN A 137 0.99 -10.13 2.68
CA ASN A 137 1.07 -11.42 1.96
C ASN A 137 2.40 -12.11 2.27
N GLU A 138 2.42 -12.84 3.38
CA GLU A 138 3.59 -13.56 3.90
C GLU A 138 3.89 -14.83 3.09
N PRO A 139 5.18 -15.22 2.93
CA PRO A 139 5.52 -16.46 2.26
C PRO A 139 5.12 -17.72 3.07
N PRO A 140 4.66 -18.82 2.41
CA PRO A 140 4.36 -18.86 0.98
C PRO A 140 3.00 -18.25 0.66
N CYS A 141 2.91 -17.46 -0.42
CA CYS A 141 1.65 -16.87 -0.84
C CYS A 141 1.42 -17.14 -2.34
N PRO A 142 0.27 -17.73 -2.72
CA PRO A 142 -0.06 -17.97 -4.12
C PRO A 142 -0.58 -16.70 -4.80
N PRO A 143 -0.46 -16.58 -6.15
CA PRO A 143 -0.82 -15.36 -6.88
C PRO A 143 -2.33 -15.08 -6.93
N ASP A 144 -3.15 -16.09 -6.73
CA ASP A 144 -4.62 -16.01 -6.72
C ASP A 144 -5.21 -15.78 -5.32
N GLN A 145 -4.35 -15.43 -4.35
CA GLN A 145 -4.81 -15.06 -3.01
C GLN A 145 -5.57 -13.75 -3.08
N HIS A 146 -6.85 -13.79 -2.75
CA HIS A 146 -7.70 -12.60 -2.60
C HIS A 146 -7.51 -11.87 -1.27
N CYS A 147 -8.11 -10.68 -1.17
CA CYS A 147 -8.17 -9.92 0.07
C CYS A 147 -8.61 -10.80 1.24
N HIS A 148 -7.83 -10.84 2.31
CA HIS A 148 -8.01 -11.80 3.39
C HIS A 148 -7.56 -11.25 4.75
N GLU A 149 -8.10 -11.86 5.80
CA GLU A 149 -7.56 -11.75 7.15
C GLU A 149 -6.27 -12.58 7.24
N VAL A 150 -5.25 -12.04 7.87
CA VAL A 150 -3.95 -12.69 8.08
C VAL A 150 -3.53 -12.65 9.53
N VAL A 151 -2.92 -13.74 10.01
CA VAL A 151 -2.20 -13.77 11.28
C VAL A 151 -0.76 -13.33 11.03
N LEU A 152 -0.35 -12.23 11.67
CA LEU A 152 0.99 -11.67 11.47
C LEU A 152 2.06 -12.58 12.07
N THR A 153 3.12 -12.82 11.30
CA THR A 153 4.27 -13.61 11.79
C THR A 153 4.97 -12.90 12.95
N PRO A 154 5.65 -13.63 13.85
CA PRO A 154 6.47 -13.02 14.89
C PRO A 154 7.50 -12.05 14.33
N ALA A 155 8.10 -12.36 13.16
CA ALA A 155 9.08 -11.50 12.50
C ALA A 155 8.46 -10.16 12.08
N THR A 156 7.27 -10.19 11.45
CA THR A 156 6.54 -8.98 11.05
C THR A 156 6.10 -8.17 12.28
N ARG A 157 5.62 -8.82 13.32
CA ARG A 157 5.26 -8.13 14.57
C ARG A 157 6.49 -7.46 15.22
N HIS A 158 7.65 -8.12 15.26
CA HIS A 158 8.90 -7.51 15.73
C HIS A 158 9.33 -6.31 14.90
N GLN A 159 9.25 -6.42 13.56
CA GLN A 159 9.56 -5.30 12.67
C GLN A 159 8.65 -4.10 12.92
N ASN A 160 7.38 -4.34 13.21
CA ASN A 160 6.37 -3.31 13.41
C ASN A 160 6.28 -2.80 14.85
N ALA A 161 6.93 -3.46 15.82
CA ALA A 161 6.92 -3.05 17.24
C ALA A 161 7.40 -1.60 17.44
N VAL A 162 8.23 -1.09 16.54
CA VAL A 162 8.69 0.31 16.59
C VAL A 162 7.53 1.32 16.51
N LEU A 163 6.41 0.96 15.86
CA LEU A 163 5.20 1.77 15.79
C LEU A 163 4.36 1.69 17.09
N PHE A 164 4.72 0.77 17.97
CA PHE A 164 4.06 0.47 19.24
C PHE A 164 5.03 0.66 20.43
N ASP A 165 5.88 1.70 20.35
CA ASP A 165 6.86 2.05 21.38
C ASP A 165 7.81 0.90 21.76
N GLY A 166 8.07 -0.02 20.83
CA GLY A 166 8.88 -1.21 21.02
C GLY A 166 8.15 -2.36 21.76
N CYS A 167 6.88 -2.20 22.11
CA CYS A 167 6.09 -3.19 22.82
C CYS A 167 5.49 -4.22 21.84
N LEU A 168 6.07 -5.41 21.78
CA LEU A 168 5.62 -6.48 20.90
C LEU A 168 4.19 -6.95 21.20
N GLU A 169 3.80 -6.96 22.49
CA GLU A 169 2.48 -7.36 22.95
C GLU A 169 1.39 -6.40 22.49
N ALA A 170 1.73 -5.12 22.30
CA ALA A 170 0.81 -4.09 21.80
C ALA A 170 0.60 -4.18 20.28
N VAL A 171 1.49 -4.86 19.53
CA VAL A 171 1.30 -5.07 18.09
C VAL A 171 0.16 -6.05 17.86
N PRO A 172 -0.89 -5.68 17.09
CA PRO A 172 -1.98 -6.60 16.78
C PRO A 172 -1.47 -7.92 16.19
N GLN A 173 -2.18 -9.00 16.49
CA GLN A 173 -1.84 -10.33 15.99
C GLN A 173 -2.39 -10.58 14.58
N ARG A 174 -3.41 -9.81 14.20
CA ARG A 174 -4.14 -9.98 12.94
C ARG A 174 -4.21 -8.69 12.16
N ALA A 175 -4.33 -8.82 10.84
CA ALA A 175 -4.53 -7.72 9.93
C ALA A 175 -5.47 -8.16 8.80
N ILE A 176 -5.98 -7.20 8.04
CA ILE A 176 -6.63 -7.43 6.75
C ILE A 176 -5.70 -6.86 5.68
N THR A 177 -5.46 -7.61 4.62
CA THR A 177 -4.61 -7.20 3.49
C THR A 177 -5.28 -7.50 2.16
N LEU A 178 -5.10 -6.61 1.18
CA LEU A 178 -5.33 -6.97 -0.22
C LEU A 178 -4.44 -8.15 -0.56
N GLY A 179 -4.99 -9.11 -1.27
CA GLY A 179 -4.26 -10.28 -1.71
C GLY A 179 -3.38 -9.99 -2.93
N LEU A 180 -2.57 -10.98 -3.31
CA LEU A 180 -1.77 -10.88 -4.53
C LEU A 180 -2.63 -10.76 -5.78
N GLN A 181 -3.83 -11.35 -5.80
CA GLN A 181 -4.78 -11.24 -6.90
C GLN A 181 -5.11 -9.77 -7.20
N GLU A 182 -5.58 -9.01 -6.22
CA GLU A 182 -5.94 -7.59 -6.41
C GLU A 182 -4.72 -6.73 -6.75
N ILE A 183 -3.54 -7.06 -6.18
CA ILE A 183 -2.28 -6.37 -6.46
C ILE A 183 -1.87 -6.61 -7.92
N LEU A 184 -1.90 -7.85 -8.40
CA LEU A 184 -1.50 -8.22 -9.76
C LEU A 184 -2.52 -7.81 -10.83
N GLU A 185 -3.76 -7.51 -10.46
CA GLU A 185 -4.78 -6.95 -11.36
C GLU A 185 -4.66 -5.42 -11.51
N ALA A 186 -3.79 -4.76 -10.75
CA ALA A 186 -3.54 -3.32 -10.92
C ALA A 186 -3.04 -3.02 -12.35
N ALA A 187 -3.39 -1.85 -12.91
CA ALA A 187 -2.93 -1.50 -14.25
C ALA A 187 -1.43 -1.14 -14.28
N GLU A 188 -0.90 -0.66 -13.16
CA GLU A 188 0.50 -0.26 -12.96
C GLU A 188 0.93 -0.51 -11.52
N ILE A 189 2.14 -1.02 -11.30
CA ILE A 189 2.68 -1.32 -9.98
C ILE A 189 4.02 -0.60 -9.78
N HIS A 190 4.17 0.06 -8.63
CA HIS A 190 5.39 0.74 -8.21
C HIS A 190 5.92 0.11 -6.92
N LEU A 191 6.97 -0.69 -7.04
CA LEU A 191 7.69 -1.27 -5.90
C LEU A 191 8.76 -0.29 -5.41
N VAL A 192 8.65 0.18 -4.18
CA VAL A 192 9.57 1.14 -3.55
C VAL A 192 10.42 0.44 -2.50
N VAL A 193 11.73 0.45 -2.71
CA VAL A 193 12.69 -0.26 -1.84
C VAL A 193 13.82 0.69 -1.46
N THR A 194 13.97 0.98 -0.18
CA THR A 194 14.98 1.93 0.31
C THR A 194 15.77 1.38 1.51
N GLY A 195 17.04 1.75 1.56
CA GLY A 195 17.93 1.45 2.68
C GLY A 195 18.66 0.11 2.56
N ALA A 196 19.88 0.07 3.11
CA ALA A 196 20.79 -1.09 3.04
C ALA A 196 20.19 -2.38 3.64
N ALA A 197 19.28 -2.27 4.62
CA ALA A 197 18.61 -3.43 5.20
C ALA A 197 17.75 -4.22 4.18
N LYS A 198 17.43 -3.62 3.04
CA LYS A 198 16.67 -4.25 1.95
C LYS A 198 17.53 -4.80 0.83
N ALA A 199 18.84 -4.53 0.83
CA ALA A 199 19.74 -4.95 -0.27
C ALA A 199 19.71 -6.47 -0.51
N GLY A 200 19.77 -7.28 0.55
CA GLY A 200 19.78 -8.73 0.42
C GLY A 200 18.50 -9.30 -0.19
N ILE A 201 17.33 -8.83 0.25
CA ILE A 201 16.05 -9.31 -0.30
C ILE A 201 15.79 -8.77 -1.70
N LEU A 202 16.18 -7.53 -1.99
CA LEU A 202 16.09 -6.96 -3.33
C LEU A 202 17.00 -7.72 -4.30
N LYS A 203 18.25 -8.02 -3.92
CA LYS A 203 19.16 -8.82 -4.73
C LYS A 203 18.60 -10.21 -5.02
N ARG A 204 18.01 -10.87 -4.00
CA ARG A 204 17.32 -12.14 -4.19
C ARG A 204 16.18 -12.03 -5.20
N LEU A 205 15.33 -11.00 -5.09
CA LEU A 205 14.22 -10.74 -6.01
C LEU A 205 14.71 -10.55 -7.44
N LEU A 206 15.74 -9.70 -7.64
CA LEU A 206 16.27 -9.37 -8.96
C LEU A 206 17.02 -10.52 -9.62
N ALA A 207 17.44 -11.54 -8.86
CA ALA A 207 18.10 -12.72 -9.39
C ALA A 207 17.13 -13.79 -9.92
N LEU A 208 15.82 -13.65 -9.63
CA LEU A 208 14.80 -14.60 -10.09
C LEU A 208 14.41 -14.30 -11.55
N THR A 209 14.24 -15.36 -12.32
CA THR A 209 13.70 -15.34 -13.69
C THR A 209 12.26 -15.83 -13.77
N GLU A 210 11.82 -16.51 -12.70
CA GLU A 210 10.47 -17.04 -12.55
C GLU A 210 9.98 -16.78 -11.13
N PRO A 211 8.65 -16.65 -10.90
CA PRO A 211 8.10 -16.47 -9.57
C PRO A 211 8.42 -17.64 -8.62
N ASP A 212 8.71 -17.30 -7.37
CA ASP A 212 8.93 -18.22 -6.26
C ASP A 212 7.91 -17.91 -5.14
N PRO A 213 6.97 -18.83 -4.81
CA PRO A 213 5.99 -18.62 -3.76
C PRO A 213 6.61 -18.31 -2.38
N SER A 214 7.87 -18.71 -2.15
CA SER A 214 8.62 -18.36 -0.95
C SER A 214 9.10 -16.90 -0.92
N LEU A 215 8.84 -16.15 -1.99
CA LEU A 215 9.14 -14.73 -2.14
C LEU A 215 7.97 -14.04 -2.86
N PRO A 216 6.89 -13.67 -2.15
CA PRO A 216 5.66 -13.19 -2.77
C PRO A 216 5.83 -12.02 -3.74
N ALA A 217 6.78 -11.11 -3.49
CA ALA A 217 7.12 -10.05 -4.44
C ALA A 217 7.57 -10.57 -5.81
N SER A 218 7.99 -11.83 -5.92
CA SER A 218 8.45 -12.40 -7.20
C SER A 218 7.31 -12.57 -8.21
N TRP A 219 6.05 -12.65 -7.76
CA TRP A 219 4.91 -12.69 -8.67
C TRP A 219 4.80 -11.44 -9.55
N LEU A 220 5.42 -10.32 -9.12
CA LEU A 220 5.51 -9.09 -9.93
C LEU A 220 6.29 -9.30 -11.24
N LEU A 221 7.12 -10.34 -11.36
CA LEU A 221 7.83 -10.68 -12.60
C LEU A 221 6.89 -10.99 -13.76
N ASN A 222 5.68 -11.48 -13.46
CA ASN A 222 4.67 -11.80 -14.47
C ASN A 222 3.76 -10.61 -14.82
N HIS A 223 3.90 -9.48 -14.13
CA HIS A 223 3.06 -8.32 -14.39
C HIS A 223 3.66 -7.44 -15.51
N PRO A 224 2.85 -6.99 -16.50
CA PRO A 224 3.37 -6.30 -17.69
C PRO A 224 3.89 -4.88 -17.41
N ASN A 225 3.53 -4.26 -16.30
CA ASN A 225 3.83 -2.86 -16.02
C ASN A 225 4.25 -2.66 -14.56
N VAL A 226 5.52 -2.99 -14.25
CA VAL A 226 6.13 -2.83 -12.91
C VAL A 226 7.31 -1.88 -12.97
N TRP A 227 7.32 -0.93 -12.04
CA TRP A 227 8.41 0.01 -11.85
C TRP A 227 9.10 -0.27 -10.51
N LEU A 228 10.41 -0.43 -10.55
CA LEU A 228 11.22 -0.52 -9.34
C LEU A 228 11.85 0.84 -9.02
N TRP A 229 11.57 1.36 -7.83
CA TRP A 229 12.15 2.59 -7.29
C TRP A 229 13.02 2.23 -6.09
N CYS A 230 14.32 2.38 -6.24
CA CYS A 230 15.27 2.07 -5.17
C CYS A 230 16.32 3.16 -5.02
N ASP A 231 16.87 3.26 -3.81
CA ASP A 231 18.03 4.08 -3.53
C ASP A 231 19.33 3.28 -3.70
N ALA A 232 20.46 3.99 -3.72
CA ALA A 232 21.76 3.35 -3.87
C ALA A 232 22.08 2.35 -2.73
N ALA A 233 21.57 2.60 -1.52
CA ALA A 233 21.79 1.75 -0.38
C ALA A 233 21.04 0.40 -0.48
N ALA A 234 19.90 0.37 -1.15
CA ALA A 234 19.15 -0.86 -1.41
C ALA A 234 19.74 -1.68 -2.56
N LEU A 235 20.62 -1.11 -3.40
CA LEU A 235 21.31 -1.76 -4.51
C LEU A 235 22.74 -2.24 -4.17
N ALA A 236 23.23 -1.92 -2.97
CA ALA A 236 24.61 -2.19 -2.55
C ALA A 236 24.94 -3.68 -2.31
#